data_a25ba2ae23d82b27aea54a2ee02c085a
#
_entry.id   a25ba2ae23d82b27aea54a2ee02c085a
#
_cell.length_a   1.000
_cell.length_b   1.000
_cell.length_c   1.000
_cell.angle_alpha   90.00
_cell.angle_beta   90.00
_cell.angle_gamma   90.00
#
_symmetry.space_group_name_H-M   'P 1'
#
loop_
_entity.id
_entity.type
_entity.pdbx_description
1 polymer ?
#
loop_
_entity_poly.entity_id
_entity_poly.type
_entity_poly.pdbx_seq_one_letter_code
_entity_poly.pdbx_strand_id
1 'polypeptide(L)'
;MGSLTPLQQDIQRLAKANHTIIFSHNYQPPEIQAIADYVGDSFGLCQKAQQIEADTIIFCGVRFMAETAAILNPDKRVLIPDPSARCPMAAQLPANLIQEAKKQYPGVPVVLYVNTTAEAKAEADVICTSSNLCTILKALDTNPVLFGPDGNMAEYAHHVCGYEVISIPDYGFCHVHVTFSFDPQVLQWKETYPNAKLLVHPECAWNIQEQADFIGSTGQMLQYARVSPNDTFIICTEVDLVTRMRTEMPEKTFIPALDYAICKSMKKITLEKVKASLLNNQYQVTVPKPIADKARMAIQRMLDLTS
;
A
#
# COMPACT_ATOMS: atom_id res chain seq x y z
N MET A 1 -23.37 -6.40 6.73
CA MET A 1 -22.23 -7.13 7.36
C MET A 1 -22.78 -8.30 8.16
N GLY A 2 -22.25 -9.52 7.97
CA GLY A 2 -22.61 -10.68 8.80
C GLY A 2 -22.19 -10.45 10.26
N SER A 3 -22.79 -11.20 11.20
CA SER A 3 -22.36 -11.18 12.61
C SER A 3 -20.92 -11.68 12.73
N LEU A 4 -20.11 -10.99 13.54
CA LEU A 4 -18.73 -11.41 13.83
C LEU A 4 -18.70 -12.82 14.45
N THR A 5 -17.73 -13.61 14.07
CA THR A 5 -17.47 -14.92 14.67
C THR A 5 -17.02 -14.78 16.14
N PRO A 6 -17.15 -15.83 16.97
CA PRO A 6 -16.67 -15.77 18.35
C PRO A 6 -15.20 -15.37 18.49
N LEU A 7 -14.33 -15.81 17.56
CA LEU A 7 -12.91 -15.44 17.55
C LEU A 7 -12.72 -13.95 17.24
N GLN A 8 -13.45 -13.41 16.28
CA GLN A 8 -13.40 -11.97 15.95
C GLN A 8 -13.90 -11.11 17.10
N GLN A 9 -14.99 -11.49 17.76
CA GLN A 9 -15.49 -10.80 18.95
C GLN A 9 -14.48 -10.83 20.10
N ASP A 10 -13.82 -11.95 20.32
CA ASP A 10 -12.79 -12.09 21.35
C ASP A 10 -11.57 -11.20 21.05
N ILE A 11 -11.13 -11.12 19.78
CA ILE A 11 -10.04 -10.24 19.36
C ILE A 11 -10.41 -8.77 19.62
N GLN A 12 -11.59 -8.32 19.23
CA GLN A 12 -12.03 -6.93 19.47
C GLN A 12 -12.13 -6.61 20.98
N ARG A 13 -12.63 -7.56 21.79
CA ARG A 13 -12.68 -7.41 23.24
C ARG A 13 -11.27 -7.29 23.85
N LEU A 14 -10.33 -8.13 23.42
CA LEU A 14 -8.94 -8.08 23.86
C LEU A 14 -8.24 -6.81 23.42
N ALA A 15 -8.43 -6.35 22.18
CA ALA A 15 -7.86 -5.12 21.68
C ALA A 15 -8.32 -3.92 22.51
N LYS A 16 -9.61 -3.83 22.78
CA LYS A 16 -10.17 -2.76 23.63
C LYS A 16 -9.63 -2.82 25.06
N ALA A 17 -9.56 -4.00 25.68
CA ALA A 17 -9.04 -4.17 27.04
C ALA A 17 -7.55 -3.78 27.16
N ASN A 18 -6.78 -3.92 26.08
CA ASN A 18 -5.35 -3.63 26.03
C ASN A 18 -5.02 -2.24 25.44
N HIS A 19 -5.97 -1.33 25.29
CA HIS A 19 -5.81 -0.03 24.63
C HIS A 19 -5.06 -0.15 23.29
N THR A 20 -5.46 -1.15 22.49
CA THR A 20 -4.84 -1.50 21.22
C THR A 20 -5.78 -1.16 20.08
N ILE A 21 -5.25 -0.53 19.03
CA ILE A 21 -5.93 -0.29 17.75
C ILE A 21 -5.40 -1.26 16.69
N ILE A 22 -6.31 -1.80 15.88
CA ILE A 22 -6.00 -2.71 14.80
C ILE A 22 -6.13 -1.98 13.46
N PHE A 23 -5.02 -1.88 12.73
CA PHE A 23 -4.96 -1.38 11.36
C PHE A 23 -4.97 -2.54 10.38
N SER A 24 -5.71 -2.41 9.29
CA SER A 24 -5.76 -3.39 8.20
C SER A 24 -5.58 -2.74 6.84
N HIS A 25 -4.71 -3.30 6.02
CA HIS A 25 -4.62 -2.90 4.63
C HIS A 25 -5.78 -3.49 3.80
N ASN A 26 -6.17 -2.82 2.71
CA ASN A 26 -7.23 -3.23 1.79
C ASN A 26 -7.04 -4.63 1.18
N TYR A 27 -5.81 -5.16 1.16
CA TYR A 27 -5.47 -6.51 0.66
C TYR A 27 -5.51 -7.59 1.74
N GLN A 28 -5.96 -7.28 2.95
CA GLN A 28 -6.18 -8.32 3.95
C GLN A 28 -7.47 -9.08 3.67
N PRO A 29 -7.54 -10.37 4.06
CA PRO A 29 -8.78 -11.14 3.96
C PRO A 29 -9.94 -10.44 4.70
N PRO A 30 -11.19 -10.64 4.24
CA PRO A 30 -12.37 -9.99 4.83
C PRO A 30 -12.51 -10.19 6.33
N GLU A 31 -12.14 -11.38 6.83
CA GLU A 31 -12.19 -11.71 8.27
C GLU A 31 -11.21 -10.86 9.10
N ILE A 32 -10.07 -10.42 8.51
CA ILE A 32 -9.11 -9.52 9.15
C ILE A 32 -9.61 -8.07 9.04
N GLN A 33 -10.15 -7.68 7.90
CA GLN A 33 -10.73 -6.34 7.74
C GLN A 33 -11.89 -6.11 8.72
N ALA A 34 -12.68 -7.15 9.00
CA ALA A 34 -13.85 -7.07 9.89
C ALA A 34 -13.51 -6.81 11.37
N ILE A 35 -12.28 -7.11 11.82
CA ILE A 35 -11.84 -6.85 13.19
C ILE A 35 -11.07 -5.53 13.33
N ALA A 36 -10.73 -4.86 12.22
CA ALA A 36 -9.91 -3.68 12.22
C ALA A 36 -10.71 -2.42 12.60
N ASP A 37 -10.09 -1.54 13.35
CA ASP A 37 -10.61 -0.19 13.65
C ASP A 37 -10.49 0.72 12.44
N TYR A 38 -9.44 0.50 11.63
CA TYR A 38 -9.18 1.25 10.39
C TYR A 38 -8.76 0.31 9.28
N VAL A 39 -9.44 0.42 8.13
CA VAL A 39 -9.09 -0.29 6.89
C VAL A 39 -8.80 0.75 5.81
N GLY A 40 -7.65 0.64 5.16
CA GLY A 40 -7.25 1.64 4.14
C GLY A 40 -6.10 1.20 3.26
N ASP A 41 -5.67 2.12 2.40
CA ASP A 41 -4.41 2.03 1.67
C ASP A 41 -3.24 2.54 2.51
N SER A 42 -2.02 2.44 1.97
CA SER A 42 -0.80 2.83 2.69
C SER A 42 -0.81 4.29 3.13
N PHE A 43 -1.33 5.21 2.30
CA PHE A 43 -1.37 6.63 2.61
C PHE A 43 -2.37 6.95 3.71
N GLY A 44 -3.61 6.49 3.56
CA GLY A 44 -4.66 6.68 4.56
C GLY A 44 -4.29 6.12 5.93
N LEU A 45 -3.63 4.95 5.96
CA LEU A 45 -3.13 4.36 7.21
C LEU A 45 -1.97 5.16 7.81
N CYS A 46 -1.06 5.75 7.00
CA CYS A 46 -0.02 6.66 7.48
C CYS A 46 -0.61 7.91 8.14
N GLN A 47 -1.57 8.57 7.46
CA GLN A 47 -2.27 9.75 8.02
C GLN A 47 -2.97 9.41 9.33
N LYS A 48 -3.67 8.27 9.35
CA LYS A 48 -4.40 7.83 10.54
C LYS A 48 -3.48 7.50 11.70
N ALA A 49 -2.30 6.92 11.42
CA ALA A 49 -1.32 6.56 12.44
C ALA A 49 -0.85 7.76 13.28
N GLN A 50 -0.80 8.97 12.70
CA GLN A 50 -0.42 10.19 13.45
C GLN A 50 -1.47 10.66 14.49
N GLN A 51 -2.72 10.22 14.34
CA GLN A 51 -3.86 10.74 15.11
C GLN A 51 -4.34 9.79 16.22
N ILE A 52 -3.55 8.75 16.54
CA ILE A 52 -3.99 7.69 17.44
C ILE A 52 -3.63 7.98 18.89
N GLU A 53 -4.59 7.74 19.78
CA GLU A 53 -4.39 7.84 21.25
C GLU A 53 -4.05 6.50 21.91
N ALA A 54 -4.14 5.35 21.19
CA ALA A 54 -3.85 4.03 21.76
C ALA A 54 -2.37 3.83 22.09
N ASP A 55 -2.08 2.95 23.06
CA ASP A 55 -0.72 2.59 23.48
C ASP A 55 -0.05 1.60 22.53
N THR A 56 -0.88 0.78 21.87
CA THR A 56 -0.41 -0.28 20.97
C THR A 56 -1.17 -0.24 19.64
N ILE A 57 -0.44 -0.47 18.56
CA ILE A 57 -0.97 -0.63 17.20
C ILE A 57 -0.67 -2.05 16.74
N ILE A 58 -1.68 -2.82 16.38
CA ILE A 58 -1.48 -4.04 15.59
C ILE A 58 -1.65 -3.70 14.13
N PHE A 59 -0.63 -3.94 13.34
CA PHE A 59 -0.65 -3.66 11.91
C PHE A 59 -0.87 -4.95 11.10
N CYS A 60 -2.09 -5.17 10.61
CA CYS A 60 -2.44 -6.24 9.69
C CYS A 60 -2.08 -5.82 8.26
N GLY A 61 -0.86 -6.13 7.87
CA GLY A 61 -0.25 -5.77 6.60
C GLY A 61 1.13 -6.39 6.45
N VAL A 62 1.99 -5.79 5.62
CA VAL A 62 3.37 -6.21 5.46
C VAL A 62 4.34 -5.34 6.26
N ARG A 63 5.55 -5.87 6.50
CA ARG A 63 6.52 -5.31 7.45
C ARG A 63 6.82 -3.82 7.24
N PHE A 64 7.05 -3.36 6.02
CA PHE A 64 7.38 -1.94 5.76
C PHE A 64 6.27 -0.99 6.22
N MET A 65 5.00 -1.44 6.22
CA MET A 65 3.86 -0.63 6.71
C MET A 65 3.91 -0.53 8.24
N ALA A 66 4.17 -1.63 8.93
CA ALA A 66 4.36 -1.63 10.37
C ALA A 66 5.61 -0.83 10.79
N GLU A 67 6.71 -0.87 10.01
CA GLU A 67 7.88 0.00 10.19
C GLU A 67 7.51 1.48 10.04
N THR A 68 6.71 1.83 9.02
CA THR A 68 6.23 3.21 8.83
C THR A 68 5.38 3.67 10.01
N ALA A 69 4.48 2.82 10.51
CA ALA A 69 3.69 3.12 11.71
C ALA A 69 4.58 3.31 12.96
N ALA A 70 5.62 2.48 13.13
CA ALA A 70 6.57 2.59 14.24
C ALA A 70 7.43 3.87 14.15
N ILE A 71 7.86 4.25 12.95
CA ILE A 71 8.61 5.49 12.69
C ILE A 71 7.78 6.73 13.05
N LEU A 72 6.50 6.72 12.69
CA LEU A 72 5.58 7.83 12.97
C LEU A 72 5.14 7.89 14.44
N ASN A 73 5.18 6.79 15.17
CA ASN A 73 4.71 6.67 16.54
C ASN A 73 5.81 6.08 17.46
N PRO A 74 6.90 6.80 17.72
CA PRO A 74 8.04 6.28 18.48
C PRO A 74 7.69 5.91 19.94
N ASP A 75 6.65 6.52 20.49
CA ASP A 75 6.19 6.30 21.85
C ASP A 75 5.19 5.16 21.98
N LYS A 76 4.77 4.55 20.84
CA LYS A 76 3.79 3.47 20.82
C LYS A 76 4.44 2.13 20.50
N ARG A 77 3.82 1.08 20.99
CA ARG A 77 4.17 -0.28 20.60
C ARG A 77 3.49 -0.63 19.28
N VAL A 78 4.28 -0.94 18.24
CA VAL A 78 3.72 -1.43 16.97
C VAL A 78 4.02 -2.92 16.83
N LEU A 79 2.98 -3.71 16.64
CA LEU A 79 3.06 -5.17 16.49
C LEU A 79 2.67 -5.56 15.06
N ILE A 80 3.36 -6.55 14.51
CA ILE A 80 2.98 -7.24 13.28
C ILE A 80 2.67 -8.70 13.62
N PRO A 81 1.46 -9.22 13.31
CA PRO A 81 1.07 -10.58 13.71
C PRO A 81 1.94 -11.69 13.11
N ASP A 82 2.54 -11.44 11.94
CA ASP A 82 3.50 -12.35 11.32
C ASP A 82 4.75 -11.58 10.83
N PRO A 83 5.94 -11.78 11.41
CA PRO A 83 7.16 -11.07 11.02
C PRO A 83 7.69 -11.49 9.65
N SER A 84 7.20 -12.62 9.09
CA SER A 84 7.53 -13.07 7.75
C SER A 84 6.66 -12.45 6.67
N ALA A 85 5.67 -11.64 7.03
CA ALA A 85 4.85 -10.88 6.09
C ALA A 85 5.65 -9.71 5.51
N ARG A 86 6.50 -9.98 4.53
CA ARG A 86 7.40 -9.01 3.89
C ARG A 86 6.99 -8.79 2.44
N CYS A 87 7.10 -7.55 1.97
CA CYS A 87 6.89 -7.21 0.57
C CYS A 87 8.15 -7.58 -0.24
N PRO A 88 8.05 -8.48 -1.25
CA PRO A 88 9.21 -8.80 -2.09
C PRO A 88 9.74 -7.60 -2.86
N MET A 89 8.88 -6.70 -3.34
CA MET A 89 9.29 -5.47 -4.02
C MET A 89 10.13 -4.57 -3.11
N ALA A 90 9.76 -4.42 -1.84
CA ALA A 90 10.55 -3.64 -0.90
C ALA A 90 11.99 -4.16 -0.71
N ALA A 91 12.21 -5.46 -0.93
CA ALA A 91 13.54 -6.07 -0.87
C ALA A 91 14.39 -5.83 -2.13
N GLN A 92 13.79 -5.35 -3.22
CA GLN A 92 14.50 -5.10 -4.48
C GLN A 92 15.32 -3.80 -4.45
N LEU A 93 15.06 -2.91 -3.50
CA LEU A 93 15.79 -1.66 -3.35
C LEU A 93 16.40 -1.52 -1.95
N PRO A 94 17.54 -2.14 -1.67
CA PRO A 94 18.28 -1.93 -0.43
C PRO A 94 18.96 -0.55 -0.44
N ALA A 95 19.24 -0.01 0.74
CA ALA A 95 19.78 1.36 0.92
C ALA A 95 21.11 1.61 0.15
N ASN A 96 21.98 0.61 0.02
CA ASN A 96 23.24 0.75 -0.72
C ASN A 96 23.02 1.08 -2.21
N LEU A 97 21.99 0.53 -2.88
CA LEU A 97 21.70 0.87 -4.27
C LEU A 97 21.28 2.35 -4.42
N ILE A 98 20.53 2.87 -3.43
CA ILE A 98 20.16 4.29 -3.41
C ILE A 98 21.40 5.16 -3.23
N GLN A 99 22.32 4.78 -2.33
CA GLN A 99 23.56 5.50 -2.10
C GLN A 99 24.46 5.50 -3.34
N GLU A 100 24.50 4.40 -4.10
CA GLU A 100 25.21 4.29 -5.37
C GLU A 100 24.57 5.22 -6.44
N ALA A 101 23.24 5.20 -6.55
CA ALA A 101 22.53 6.09 -7.47
C ALA A 101 22.77 7.58 -7.13
N LYS A 102 22.77 7.96 -5.86
CA LYS A 102 23.11 9.34 -5.44
C LYS A 102 24.52 9.77 -5.83
N LYS A 103 25.48 8.84 -5.86
CA LYS A 103 26.83 9.13 -6.34
C LYS A 103 26.89 9.31 -7.86
N GLN A 104 26.10 8.51 -8.57
CA GLN A 104 26.01 8.58 -10.04
C GLN A 104 25.25 9.81 -10.52
N TYR A 105 24.24 10.26 -9.76
CA TYR A 105 23.37 11.39 -10.09
C TYR A 105 23.39 12.43 -8.96
N PRO A 106 24.51 13.15 -8.77
CA PRO A 106 24.64 14.08 -7.65
C PRO A 106 23.66 15.24 -7.77
N GLY A 107 22.95 15.54 -6.67
CA GLY A 107 21.97 16.63 -6.58
C GLY A 107 20.57 16.28 -7.11
N VAL A 108 20.36 15.11 -7.71
CA VAL A 108 19.04 14.64 -8.13
C VAL A 108 18.28 14.12 -6.91
N PRO A 109 17.07 14.63 -6.61
CA PRO A 109 16.32 14.23 -5.43
C PRO A 109 15.81 12.77 -5.55
N VAL A 110 15.75 12.09 -4.40
CA VAL A 110 15.31 10.71 -4.28
C VAL A 110 13.87 10.68 -3.78
N VAL A 111 12.95 10.27 -4.64
CA VAL A 111 11.54 10.00 -4.34
C VAL A 111 11.36 8.50 -4.20
N LEU A 112 11.01 7.99 -3.03
CA LEU A 112 10.77 6.57 -2.87
C LEU A 112 9.30 6.25 -2.64
N TYR A 113 8.86 5.25 -3.37
CA TYR A 113 7.57 4.63 -3.09
C TYR A 113 7.57 4.00 -1.69
N VAL A 114 6.47 4.13 -0.97
CA VAL A 114 6.34 3.68 0.43
C VAL A 114 6.66 2.19 0.65
N ASN A 115 6.56 1.38 -0.41
CA ASN A 115 6.88 -0.05 -0.41
C ASN A 115 8.41 -0.29 -0.40
N THR A 116 9.09 0.27 0.57
CA THR A 116 10.53 0.18 0.82
C THR A 116 10.80 -0.08 2.31
N THR A 117 11.97 -0.61 2.65
CA THR A 117 12.37 -0.82 4.06
C THR A 117 12.63 0.51 4.77
N ALA A 118 12.71 0.49 6.10
CA ALA A 118 13.06 1.68 6.89
C ALA A 118 14.45 2.22 6.51
N GLU A 119 15.41 1.32 6.25
CA GLU A 119 16.77 1.68 5.82
C GLU A 119 16.77 2.41 4.47
N ALA A 120 15.98 1.93 3.50
CA ALA A 120 15.82 2.59 2.21
C ALA A 120 15.16 3.97 2.37
N LYS A 121 14.09 4.06 3.18
CA LYS A 121 13.41 5.34 3.48
C LYS A 121 14.34 6.38 4.10
N ALA A 122 15.32 5.94 4.89
CA ALA A 122 16.31 6.83 5.50
C ALA A 122 17.28 7.49 4.48
N GLU A 123 17.31 6.97 3.25
CA GLU A 123 18.07 7.53 2.12
C GLU A 123 17.21 8.41 1.19
N ALA A 124 15.90 8.51 1.41
CA ALA A 124 14.99 9.29 0.58
C ALA A 124 14.95 10.78 0.98
N ASP A 125 14.73 11.64 0.00
CA ASP A 125 14.37 13.03 0.23
C ASP A 125 12.88 13.20 0.55
N VAL A 126 12.05 12.34 -0.05
CA VAL A 126 10.60 12.26 0.20
C VAL A 126 10.07 10.88 -0.12
N ILE A 127 9.06 10.46 0.62
CA ILE A 127 8.27 9.25 0.33
C ILE A 127 7.04 9.64 -0.51
N CYS A 128 6.56 8.70 -1.34
CA CYS A 128 5.27 8.81 -1.99
C CYS A 128 4.47 7.51 -1.87
N THR A 129 3.22 7.56 -2.22
CA THR A 129 2.32 6.41 -2.36
C THR A 129 1.68 6.41 -3.75
N SER A 130 0.98 5.33 -4.11
CA SER A 130 0.22 5.26 -5.35
C SER A 130 -0.87 6.34 -5.46
N SER A 131 -1.31 6.92 -4.33
CA SER A 131 -2.34 7.97 -4.33
C SER A 131 -1.81 9.39 -4.52
N ASN A 132 -0.52 9.65 -4.25
CA ASN A 132 0.00 11.01 -4.19
C ASN A 132 1.27 11.27 -5.00
N LEU A 133 1.75 10.29 -5.78
CA LEU A 133 3.00 10.43 -6.55
C LEU A 133 3.03 11.70 -7.40
N CYS A 134 2.01 11.96 -8.23
CA CYS A 134 1.96 13.16 -9.06
C CYS A 134 1.96 14.46 -8.24
N THR A 135 1.28 14.47 -7.10
CA THR A 135 1.26 15.63 -6.18
C THR A 135 2.66 15.88 -5.61
N ILE A 136 3.35 14.83 -5.19
CA ILE A 136 4.73 14.92 -4.66
C ILE A 136 5.69 15.43 -5.73
N LEU A 137 5.66 14.85 -6.94
CA LEU A 137 6.54 15.26 -8.05
C LEU A 137 6.33 16.73 -8.41
N LYS A 138 5.06 17.15 -8.50
CA LYS A 138 4.71 18.56 -8.78
C LYS A 138 5.19 19.50 -7.66
N ALA A 139 5.06 19.09 -6.40
CA ALA A 139 5.48 19.92 -5.27
C ALA A 139 7.01 20.04 -5.14
N LEU A 140 7.77 19.05 -5.61
CA LEU A 140 9.23 19.12 -5.66
C LEU A 140 9.75 20.08 -6.71
N ASP A 141 9.00 20.30 -7.79
CA ASP A 141 9.35 21.16 -8.93
C ASP A 141 10.77 20.89 -9.47
N THR A 142 11.18 19.61 -9.49
CA THR A 142 12.51 19.16 -9.92
C THR A 142 12.38 18.00 -10.88
N ASN A 143 13.09 18.06 -12.00
CA ASN A 143 13.08 17.07 -13.07
C ASN A 143 14.48 16.91 -13.66
N PRO A 144 15.08 15.69 -13.74
CA PRO A 144 14.52 14.41 -13.30
C PRO A 144 14.57 14.17 -11.77
N VAL A 145 13.93 13.07 -11.33
CA VAL A 145 14.07 12.54 -9.97
C VAL A 145 14.56 11.07 -10.02
N LEU A 146 15.29 10.62 -8.99
CA LEU A 146 15.53 9.21 -8.74
C LEU A 146 14.28 8.60 -8.12
N PHE A 147 13.75 7.52 -8.70
CA PHE A 147 12.51 6.90 -8.24
C PHE A 147 12.65 5.39 -8.09
N GLY A 148 12.08 4.83 -7.05
CA GLY A 148 12.03 3.38 -6.84
C GLY A 148 11.11 2.96 -5.70
N PRO A 149 10.92 1.64 -5.53
CA PRO A 149 11.50 0.51 -6.27
C PRO A 149 10.70 0.07 -7.51
N ASP A 150 9.50 0.59 -7.77
CA ASP A 150 8.58 0.08 -8.79
C ASP A 150 8.73 0.81 -10.13
N GLY A 151 9.22 0.11 -11.15
CA GLY A 151 9.39 0.64 -12.51
C GLY A 151 8.06 0.95 -13.20
N ASN A 152 6.98 0.22 -12.91
CA ASN A 152 5.65 0.51 -13.47
C ASN A 152 5.08 1.83 -12.92
N MET A 153 5.37 2.13 -11.66
CA MET A 153 5.06 3.45 -11.10
C MET A 153 5.98 4.56 -11.65
N ALA A 154 7.21 4.23 -12.07
CA ALA A 154 8.05 5.15 -12.81
C ALA A 154 7.46 5.48 -14.19
N GLU A 155 6.96 4.48 -14.92
CA GLU A 155 6.20 4.67 -16.17
C GLU A 155 4.93 5.53 -15.94
N TYR A 156 4.20 5.27 -14.85
CA TYR A 156 3.07 6.12 -14.45
C TYR A 156 3.49 7.57 -14.20
N ALA A 157 4.62 7.80 -13.52
CA ALA A 157 5.17 9.14 -13.29
C ALA A 157 5.51 9.84 -14.61
N HIS A 158 6.07 9.11 -15.57
CA HIS A 158 6.40 9.65 -16.89
C HIS A 158 5.15 9.98 -17.71
N HIS A 159 4.28 9.00 -17.92
CA HIS A 159 3.15 9.13 -18.85
C HIS A 159 1.97 9.93 -18.30
N VAL A 160 1.71 9.85 -16.99
CA VAL A 160 0.53 10.46 -16.36
C VAL A 160 0.89 11.74 -15.61
N CYS A 161 1.99 11.73 -14.85
CA CYS A 161 2.39 12.93 -14.10
C CYS A 161 3.26 13.91 -14.93
N GLY A 162 3.82 13.47 -16.06
CA GLY A 162 4.64 14.32 -16.96
C GLY A 162 6.06 14.59 -16.45
N TYR A 163 6.61 13.67 -15.65
CA TYR A 163 7.95 13.80 -15.06
C TYR A 163 8.93 12.78 -15.61
N GLU A 164 10.17 13.19 -15.84
CA GLU A 164 11.26 12.27 -16.13
C GLU A 164 11.74 11.64 -14.83
N VAL A 165 11.85 10.31 -14.83
CA VAL A 165 12.29 9.54 -13.67
C VAL A 165 13.44 8.62 -14.04
N ILE A 166 14.43 8.56 -13.16
CA ILE A 166 15.53 7.61 -13.22
C ILE A 166 15.18 6.49 -12.25
N SER A 167 14.78 5.32 -12.79
CA SER A 167 14.34 4.18 -12.00
C SER A 167 15.49 3.54 -11.23
N ILE A 168 15.27 3.21 -9.98
CA ILE A 168 16.19 2.48 -9.11
C ILE A 168 15.43 1.40 -8.30
N PRO A 169 15.72 0.11 -8.50
CA PRO A 169 16.49 -0.46 -9.62
C PRO A 169 15.70 -0.46 -10.93
N ASP A 170 16.36 -0.64 -12.07
CA ASP A 170 15.72 -0.66 -13.40
C ASP A 170 14.68 -1.78 -13.56
N TYR A 171 14.74 -2.82 -12.73
CA TYR A 171 13.93 -4.03 -12.82
C TYR A 171 12.93 -4.20 -11.68
N GLY A 172 12.68 -3.18 -10.87
CA GLY A 172 11.78 -3.27 -9.71
C GLY A 172 10.30 -3.35 -10.12
N PHE A 173 9.53 -4.28 -9.54
CA PHE A 173 8.11 -4.43 -9.80
C PHE A 173 7.38 -5.20 -8.71
N CYS A 174 6.06 -5.02 -8.64
CA CYS A 174 5.17 -5.85 -7.84
C CYS A 174 4.83 -7.14 -8.60
N HIS A 175 5.20 -8.31 -8.05
CA HIS A 175 4.95 -9.60 -8.67
C HIS A 175 3.46 -9.98 -8.79
N VAL A 176 2.56 -9.31 -8.06
CA VAL A 176 1.11 -9.47 -8.22
C VAL A 176 0.62 -8.62 -9.38
N HIS A 177 0.95 -7.33 -9.39
CA HIS A 177 0.43 -6.41 -10.40
C HIS A 177 1.03 -6.64 -11.80
N VAL A 178 2.26 -7.12 -11.91
CA VAL A 178 2.84 -7.45 -13.20
C VAL A 178 2.11 -8.60 -13.93
N THR A 179 1.40 -9.47 -13.19
CA THR A 179 0.66 -10.59 -13.81
C THR A 179 -0.46 -10.13 -14.75
N PHE A 180 -1.03 -8.95 -14.49
CA PHE A 180 -2.10 -8.39 -15.33
C PHE A 180 -1.63 -8.11 -16.76
N SER A 181 -0.34 -7.81 -16.97
CA SER A 181 0.23 -7.53 -18.30
C SER A 181 0.41 -8.75 -19.18
N PHE A 182 0.41 -9.95 -18.60
CA PHE A 182 0.67 -11.20 -19.31
C PHE A 182 -0.60 -12.03 -19.57
N ASP A 183 -1.71 -11.70 -18.92
CA ASP A 183 -2.95 -12.44 -19.05
C ASP A 183 -3.94 -11.72 -19.98
N PRO A 184 -4.27 -12.32 -21.16
CA PRO A 184 -5.20 -11.71 -22.10
C PRO A 184 -6.61 -11.55 -21.53
N GLN A 185 -6.98 -12.24 -20.47
CA GLN A 185 -8.29 -12.15 -19.84
C GLN A 185 -8.62 -10.74 -19.39
N VAL A 186 -7.61 -9.96 -19.00
CA VAL A 186 -7.79 -8.57 -18.54
C VAL A 186 -8.49 -7.72 -19.61
N LEU A 187 -8.04 -7.83 -20.86
CA LEU A 187 -8.64 -7.09 -21.98
C LEU A 187 -9.93 -7.75 -22.50
N GLN A 188 -10.05 -9.08 -22.44
CA GLN A 188 -11.27 -9.81 -22.82
C GLN A 188 -12.47 -9.42 -21.95
N TRP A 189 -12.25 -8.99 -20.70
CA TRP A 189 -13.34 -8.48 -19.86
C TRP A 189 -13.99 -7.23 -20.46
N LYS A 190 -13.24 -6.34 -21.14
CA LYS A 190 -13.84 -5.16 -21.82
C LYS A 190 -14.71 -5.57 -23.01
N GLU A 191 -14.39 -6.67 -23.70
CA GLU A 191 -15.24 -7.22 -24.76
C GLU A 191 -16.52 -7.84 -24.19
N THR A 192 -16.40 -8.57 -23.06
CA THR A 192 -17.55 -9.20 -22.38
C THR A 192 -18.47 -8.17 -21.72
N TYR A 193 -17.88 -7.11 -21.15
CA TYR A 193 -18.60 -6.04 -20.45
C TYR A 193 -18.22 -4.66 -21.02
N PRO A 194 -18.70 -4.30 -22.22
CA PRO A 194 -18.22 -3.12 -22.95
C PRO A 194 -18.53 -1.79 -22.24
N ASN A 195 -19.50 -1.78 -21.33
CA ASN A 195 -19.85 -0.60 -20.52
C ASN A 195 -19.16 -0.57 -19.15
N ALA A 196 -18.41 -1.61 -18.79
CA ALA A 196 -17.69 -1.65 -17.53
C ALA A 196 -16.50 -0.69 -17.55
N LYS A 197 -16.22 -0.07 -16.39
CA LYS A 197 -15.04 0.77 -16.19
C LYS A 197 -13.87 -0.08 -15.72
N LEU A 198 -12.73 0.05 -16.41
CA LEU A 198 -11.48 -0.61 -16.05
C LEU A 198 -10.69 0.28 -15.07
N LEU A 199 -10.59 -0.17 -13.82
CA LEU A 199 -9.84 0.51 -12.77
C LEU A 199 -8.51 -0.21 -12.55
N VAL A 200 -7.40 0.50 -12.67
CA VAL A 200 -6.05 -0.07 -12.69
C VAL A 200 -5.19 0.54 -11.60
N HIS A 201 -4.47 -0.30 -10.86
CA HIS A 201 -3.47 0.18 -9.90
C HIS A 201 -2.20 0.63 -10.63
N PRO A 202 -1.53 1.73 -10.23
CA PRO A 202 -0.31 2.20 -10.94
C PRO A 202 0.90 1.26 -10.84
N GLU A 203 0.87 0.21 -10.00
CA GLU A 203 1.85 -0.88 -10.02
C GLU A 203 1.65 -1.86 -11.19
N CYS A 204 0.55 -1.81 -11.95
CA CYS A 204 0.37 -2.57 -13.17
C CYS A 204 1.27 -2.01 -14.27
N ALA A 205 1.69 -2.86 -15.23
CA ALA A 205 2.51 -2.41 -16.35
C ALA A 205 1.75 -1.44 -17.26
N TRP A 206 2.49 -0.59 -17.98
CA TRP A 206 1.93 0.49 -18.79
C TRP A 206 0.93 0.01 -19.84
N ASN A 207 1.16 -1.13 -20.48
CA ASN A 207 0.23 -1.71 -21.45
C ASN A 207 -1.18 -1.99 -20.91
N ILE A 208 -1.33 -2.09 -19.58
CA ILE A 208 -2.64 -2.19 -18.90
C ILE A 208 -3.10 -0.82 -18.43
N GLN A 209 -2.20 0.02 -17.91
CA GLN A 209 -2.52 1.36 -17.46
C GLN A 209 -3.09 2.22 -18.59
N GLU A 210 -2.52 2.17 -19.80
CA GLU A 210 -3.00 2.95 -20.96
C GLU A 210 -4.42 2.58 -21.44
N GLN A 211 -4.92 1.37 -21.04
CA GLN A 211 -6.28 0.91 -21.35
C GLN A 211 -7.30 1.30 -20.26
N ALA A 212 -6.85 1.88 -19.16
CA ALA A 212 -7.67 2.14 -17.98
C ALA A 212 -8.65 3.31 -18.20
N ASP A 213 -9.86 3.17 -17.67
CA ASP A 213 -10.77 4.29 -17.49
C ASP A 213 -10.38 5.13 -16.25
N PHE A 214 -9.70 4.50 -15.29
CA PHE A 214 -9.19 5.17 -14.09
C PHE A 214 -7.94 4.46 -13.57
N ILE A 215 -6.89 5.24 -13.27
CA ILE A 215 -5.67 4.76 -12.62
C ILE A 215 -5.59 5.40 -11.23
N GLY A 216 -5.39 4.58 -10.19
CA GLY A 216 -5.27 5.11 -8.83
C GLY A 216 -5.01 4.05 -7.76
N SER A 217 -4.77 4.52 -6.54
CA SER A 217 -4.62 3.67 -5.36
C SER A 217 -5.91 2.92 -5.03
N THR A 218 -5.82 1.90 -4.18
CA THR A 218 -6.99 1.14 -3.73
C THR A 218 -8.04 2.02 -3.04
N GLY A 219 -7.63 3.05 -2.30
CA GLY A 219 -8.53 4.03 -1.70
C GLY A 219 -9.22 4.90 -2.76
N GLN A 220 -8.46 5.34 -3.76
CA GLN A 220 -9.00 6.13 -4.88
C GLN A 220 -9.93 5.29 -5.77
N MET A 221 -9.64 4.02 -6.01
CA MET A 221 -10.55 3.10 -6.73
C MET A 221 -11.89 2.93 -5.99
N LEU A 222 -11.87 2.74 -4.65
CA LEU A 222 -13.07 2.68 -3.83
C LEU A 222 -13.89 3.96 -3.94
N GLN A 223 -13.23 5.12 -3.85
CA GLN A 223 -13.91 6.41 -3.95
C GLN A 223 -14.47 6.65 -5.35
N TYR A 224 -13.70 6.35 -6.40
CA TYR A 224 -14.17 6.45 -7.78
C TYR A 224 -15.42 5.60 -8.02
N ALA A 225 -15.40 4.33 -7.59
CA ALA A 225 -16.54 3.44 -7.73
C ALA A 225 -17.77 3.95 -6.96
N ARG A 226 -17.57 4.56 -5.78
CA ARG A 226 -18.66 5.07 -4.94
C ARG A 226 -19.39 6.25 -5.58
N VAL A 227 -18.66 7.18 -6.21
CA VAL A 227 -19.26 8.38 -6.81
C VAL A 227 -19.62 8.24 -8.29
N SER A 228 -19.11 7.20 -8.94
CA SER A 228 -19.36 6.93 -10.35
C SER A 228 -20.82 6.58 -10.62
N PRO A 229 -21.43 7.08 -11.70
CA PRO A 229 -22.76 6.65 -12.14
C PRO A 229 -22.76 5.24 -12.77
N ASN A 230 -21.59 4.65 -13.03
CA ASN A 230 -21.49 3.31 -13.59
C ASN A 230 -21.73 2.24 -12.51
N ASP A 231 -22.32 1.12 -12.94
CA ASP A 231 -22.67 0.01 -12.05
C ASP A 231 -21.72 -1.18 -12.15
N THR A 232 -20.87 -1.23 -13.19
CA THR A 232 -19.96 -2.38 -13.43
C THR A 232 -18.52 -1.89 -13.56
N PHE A 233 -17.62 -2.56 -12.83
CA PHE A 233 -16.20 -2.24 -12.76
C PHE A 233 -15.35 -3.50 -12.87
N ILE A 234 -14.30 -3.42 -13.69
CA ILE A 234 -13.24 -4.43 -13.80
C ILE A 234 -12.05 -3.90 -13.00
N ILE A 235 -11.55 -4.68 -12.05
CA ILE A 235 -10.57 -4.22 -11.07
C ILE A 235 -9.23 -4.92 -11.26
N CYS A 236 -8.21 -4.16 -11.68
CA CYS A 236 -6.83 -4.62 -11.84
C CYS A 236 -6.00 -4.28 -10.60
N THR A 237 -6.22 -5.03 -9.53
CA THR A 237 -5.40 -5.06 -8.33
C THR A 237 -5.68 -6.34 -7.54
N GLU A 238 -5.13 -6.46 -6.35
CA GLU A 238 -5.27 -7.63 -5.47
C GLU A 238 -6.73 -7.89 -5.11
N VAL A 239 -7.13 -9.18 -5.15
CA VAL A 239 -8.54 -9.64 -5.18
C VAL A 239 -9.38 -9.24 -3.96
N ASP A 240 -8.79 -9.08 -2.77
CA ASP A 240 -9.58 -8.74 -1.57
C ASP A 240 -10.04 -7.27 -1.54
N LEU A 241 -9.47 -6.40 -2.38
CA LEU A 241 -10.10 -5.10 -2.65
C LEU A 241 -11.48 -5.29 -3.29
N VAL A 242 -11.61 -6.22 -4.24
CA VAL A 242 -12.89 -6.53 -4.91
C VAL A 242 -13.91 -7.05 -3.89
N THR A 243 -13.48 -7.93 -2.99
CA THR A 243 -14.32 -8.45 -1.91
C THR A 243 -14.83 -7.32 -1.01
N ARG A 244 -13.97 -6.38 -0.66
CA ARG A 244 -14.34 -5.16 0.09
C ARG A 244 -15.35 -4.31 -0.67
N MET A 245 -15.09 -4.03 -1.96
CA MET A 245 -15.99 -3.25 -2.82
C MET A 245 -17.39 -3.87 -2.88
N ARG A 246 -17.48 -5.19 -3.07
CA ARG A 246 -18.76 -5.93 -3.08
C ARG A 246 -19.51 -5.84 -1.75
N THR A 247 -18.77 -5.77 -0.64
CA THR A 247 -19.37 -5.65 0.70
C THR A 247 -19.88 -4.24 0.97
N GLU A 248 -19.13 -3.21 0.55
CA GLU A 248 -19.47 -1.81 0.78
C GLU A 248 -20.51 -1.25 -0.21
N MET A 249 -20.55 -1.80 -1.42
CA MET A 249 -21.42 -1.35 -2.52
C MET A 249 -22.11 -2.56 -3.19
N PRO A 250 -23.02 -3.26 -2.48
CA PRO A 250 -23.66 -4.48 -2.97
C PRO A 250 -24.57 -4.26 -4.18
N GLU A 251 -24.96 -3.01 -4.45
CA GLU A 251 -25.76 -2.60 -5.61
C GLU A 251 -24.95 -2.56 -6.91
N LYS A 252 -23.61 -2.60 -6.81
CA LYS A 252 -22.70 -2.51 -7.96
C LYS A 252 -22.01 -3.85 -8.24
N THR A 253 -21.58 -4.04 -9.48
CA THR A 253 -20.88 -5.25 -9.94
C THR A 253 -19.38 -5.00 -10.01
N PHE A 254 -18.61 -5.78 -9.28
CA PHE A 254 -17.16 -5.72 -9.29
C PHE A 254 -16.58 -7.04 -9.77
N ILE A 255 -15.80 -6.97 -10.84
CA ILE A 255 -15.17 -8.12 -11.52
C ILE A 255 -13.68 -8.03 -11.23
N PRO A 256 -13.07 -9.02 -10.52
CA PRO A 256 -11.62 -9.08 -10.46
C PRO A 256 -11.10 -9.38 -11.85
N ALA A 257 -10.17 -8.58 -12.35
CA ALA A 257 -9.58 -8.82 -13.67
C ALA A 257 -8.87 -10.19 -13.70
N LEU A 258 -8.25 -10.58 -12.58
CA LEU A 258 -7.69 -11.91 -12.33
C LEU A 258 -8.07 -12.36 -10.92
N ASP A 259 -8.74 -13.49 -10.78
CA ASP A 259 -9.18 -14.04 -9.49
C ASP A 259 -8.03 -14.64 -8.67
N TYR A 260 -6.89 -14.90 -9.30
CA TYR A 260 -5.65 -15.37 -8.68
C TYR A 260 -4.63 -14.26 -8.37
N ALA A 261 -4.98 -12.99 -8.56
CA ALA A 261 -4.14 -11.85 -8.19
C ALA A 261 -4.10 -11.69 -6.66
N ILE A 262 -3.35 -12.55 -5.99
CA ILE A 262 -3.30 -12.69 -4.53
C ILE A 262 -1.92 -12.35 -4.01
N CYS A 263 -1.83 -11.40 -3.08
CA CYS A 263 -0.61 -11.09 -2.36
C CYS A 263 -0.38 -12.08 -1.21
N LYS A 264 0.40 -13.15 -1.47
CA LYS A 264 0.70 -14.18 -0.46
C LYS A 264 1.30 -13.63 0.83
N SER A 265 2.03 -12.52 0.77
CA SER A 265 2.59 -11.87 1.96
C SER A 265 1.51 -11.25 2.85
N MET A 266 0.49 -10.63 2.28
CA MET A 266 -0.66 -10.10 3.02
C MET A 266 -1.47 -11.21 3.67
N LYS A 267 -1.60 -12.39 3.01
CA LYS A 267 -2.37 -13.55 3.51
C LYS A 267 -1.67 -14.32 4.64
N LYS A 268 -0.47 -13.93 5.05
CA LYS A 268 0.20 -14.51 6.22
C LYS A 268 -0.41 -14.08 7.55
N ILE A 269 -1.16 -12.98 7.56
CA ILE A 269 -1.89 -12.50 8.73
C ILE A 269 -3.18 -13.31 8.86
N THR A 270 -3.38 -13.93 10.03
CA THR A 270 -4.61 -14.69 10.37
C THR A 270 -5.18 -14.22 11.70
N LEU A 271 -6.45 -14.52 11.96
CA LEU A 271 -7.12 -14.16 13.22
C LEU A 271 -6.38 -14.72 14.43
N GLU A 272 -5.88 -15.97 14.36
CA GLU A 272 -5.13 -16.62 15.43
C GLU A 272 -3.84 -15.87 15.74
N LYS A 273 -3.12 -15.40 14.70
CA LYS A 273 -1.89 -14.62 14.87
C LYS A 273 -2.17 -13.23 15.44
N VAL A 274 -3.27 -12.59 15.03
CA VAL A 274 -3.71 -11.31 15.64
C VAL A 274 -4.03 -11.51 17.12
N LYS A 275 -4.77 -12.56 17.46
CA LYS A 275 -5.05 -12.90 18.86
C LYS A 275 -3.79 -13.19 19.66
N ALA A 276 -2.85 -13.95 19.10
CA ALA A 276 -1.55 -14.24 19.74
C ALA A 276 -0.75 -12.96 19.97
N SER A 277 -0.76 -12.01 19.03
CA SER A 277 -0.12 -10.70 19.19
C SER A 277 -0.71 -9.91 20.36
N LEU A 278 -2.03 -9.90 20.51
CA LEU A 278 -2.72 -9.23 21.64
C LEU A 278 -2.40 -9.87 22.99
N LEU A 279 -2.29 -11.18 23.05
CA LEU A 279 -2.05 -11.91 24.30
C LEU A 279 -0.58 -11.86 24.73
N ASN A 280 0.35 -11.93 23.78
CA ASN A 280 1.78 -12.12 24.05
C ASN A 280 2.63 -10.88 23.76
N ASN A 281 2.02 -9.77 23.33
CA ASN A 281 2.72 -8.57 22.85
C ASN A 281 3.78 -8.87 21.75
N GLN A 282 3.45 -9.78 20.83
CA GLN A 282 4.34 -10.22 19.75
C GLN A 282 3.72 -9.94 18.37
N TYR A 283 4.47 -9.63 17.33
CA TYR A 283 5.92 -9.36 17.31
C TYR A 283 6.13 -7.87 17.20
N GLN A 284 6.89 -7.29 18.12
CA GLN A 284 7.15 -5.86 18.09
C GLN A 284 8.07 -5.48 16.93
N VAL A 285 7.68 -4.45 16.20
CA VAL A 285 8.49 -3.85 15.14
C VAL A 285 9.27 -2.69 15.72
N THR A 286 10.59 -2.80 15.64
CA THR A 286 11.52 -1.75 16.08
C THR A 286 12.38 -1.32 14.91
N VAL A 287 12.64 -0.01 14.81
CA VAL A 287 13.56 0.58 13.84
C VAL A 287 14.65 1.31 14.63
N PRO A 288 15.95 1.06 14.33
CA PRO A 288 17.03 1.77 15.00
C PRO A 288 16.86 3.29 14.91
N LYS A 289 17.05 3.99 16.03
CA LYS A 289 16.76 5.44 16.12
C LYS A 289 17.38 6.29 15.02
N PRO A 290 18.66 6.12 14.62
CA PRO A 290 19.26 6.91 13.54
C PRO A 290 18.57 6.71 12.19
N ILE A 291 18.08 5.49 11.91
CA ILE A 291 17.32 5.15 10.70
C ILE A 291 15.92 5.73 10.80
N ALA A 292 15.27 5.54 11.93
CA ALA A 292 13.90 6.05 12.16
C ALA A 292 13.82 7.57 12.02
N ASP A 293 14.79 8.31 12.57
CA ASP A 293 14.80 9.76 12.52
C ASP A 293 14.93 10.28 11.07
N LYS A 294 15.82 9.70 10.26
CA LYS A 294 15.97 10.05 8.85
C LYS A 294 14.73 9.66 8.02
N ALA A 295 14.24 8.42 8.18
CA ALA A 295 13.06 7.94 7.48
C ALA A 295 11.82 8.77 7.84
N ARG A 296 11.70 9.22 9.10
CA ARG A 296 10.61 10.09 9.54
C ARG A 296 10.60 11.41 8.79
N MET A 297 11.76 12.02 8.52
CA MET A 297 11.84 13.28 7.77
C MET A 297 11.26 13.11 6.36
N ALA A 298 11.62 12.03 5.66
CA ALA A 298 11.12 11.75 4.32
C ALA A 298 9.62 11.42 4.30
N ILE A 299 9.13 10.68 5.30
CA ILE A 299 7.69 10.37 5.44
C ILE A 299 6.90 11.64 5.82
N GLN A 300 7.41 12.44 6.76
CA GLN A 300 6.75 13.68 7.17
C GLN A 300 6.65 14.66 6.01
N ARG A 301 7.72 14.79 5.21
CA ARG A 301 7.70 15.62 4.01
C ARG A 301 6.60 15.20 3.02
N MET A 302 6.36 13.89 2.84
CA MET A 302 5.22 13.41 2.06
C MET A 302 3.89 13.93 2.64
N LEU A 303 3.69 13.80 3.94
CA LEU A 303 2.46 14.22 4.61
C LEU A 303 2.25 15.73 4.50
N ASP A 304 3.30 16.52 4.70
CA ASP A 304 3.26 17.99 4.62
C ASP A 304 2.95 18.49 3.20
N LEU A 305 3.49 17.82 2.16
CA LEU A 305 3.24 18.17 0.76
C LEU A 305 1.86 17.72 0.23
N THR A 306 1.14 16.92 1.00
CA THR A 306 -0.18 16.34 0.62
C THR A 306 -1.31 16.72 1.58
N SER A 307 -1.04 17.60 2.54
CA SER A 307 -2.01 18.15 3.51
C SER A 307 -2.90 19.25 2.91
#